data_510c172c6c94c68865f31b7a5818f374
#
_entry.id   510c172c6c94c68865f31b7a5818f374
#
_cell.length_a   1.000
_cell.length_b   1.000
_cell.length_c   1.000
_cell.angle_alpha   90.00
_cell.angle_beta   90.00
_cell.angle_gamma   90.00
#
_symmetry.space_group_name_H-M   'P 1'
#
loop_
_entity.id
_entity.type
_entity.pdbx_description
1 polymer ?
#
loop_
_entity_poly.entity_id
_entity_poly.type
_entity_poly.pdbx_seq_one_letter_code
_entity_poly.pdbx_strand_id
1 'polypeptide(L)'
;MKGELNFVEGGSVKSGELLIRLDDSNYQTAVDLAENNLIDAKNEVMESARNLSFSKEELVAAEEQEKLRLRALTRQKDLVERGVGTAAALESAELSASGATQSVLSRKAAVDQAKNRGAQAETRLVRAELALKDAKRKLEDTELYAEFSGLLSGVSLVKGGIVSANERLGQLIDPKVLEVSFKISTQQYTRLLNDNGELLKVPVSVALTSTDQGLDADGVIIRDSASVAKGQTGRQVYARLTKSVGFKPGDFVAVKVEEPTLNWVVKLPSTALDASNNVLLLGEGERLEEAQVKLMRRQGNEVIVRSRDLSGKEIVAQRTPVLGAGIKVKPIRSGEENKVAEVEMLELTEERRAKLISAIETNGYIPKSAKERIIGQLTQPKVPADVVARIESRMGG
;
A
#
# COMPACT_ATOMS: atom_id res chain seq x y z
N MET A 1 -12.11 -33.80 15.67
CA MET A 1 -12.02 -33.63 14.20
C MET A 1 -12.51 -34.88 13.51
N LYS A 2 -13.56 -34.77 12.72
CA LYS A 2 -14.11 -35.82 11.86
C LYS A 2 -13.87 -35.41 10.39
N GLY A 3 -13.18 -36.24 9.56
CA GLY A 3 -13.10 -36.04 8.12
C GLY A 3 -11.68 -36.04 7.55
N GLU A 4 -11.58 -36.01 6.21
CA GLU A 4 -10.31 -35.81 5.49
C GLU A 4 -9.86 -34.36 5.64
N LEU A 5 -8.63 -34.16 6.10
CA LEU A 5 -8.02 -32.85 6.20
C LEU A 5 -7.32 -32.51 4.88
N ASN A 6 -7.88 -31.59 4.11
CA ASN A 6 -7.14 -30.91 3.04
C ASN A 6 -6.23 -29.81 3.57
N PHE A 7 -6.13 -29.68 4.90
CA PHE A 7 -5.39 -28.65 5.61
C PHE A 7 -3.96 -29.11 5.85
N VAL A 8 -3.13 -29.07 4.79
CA VAL A 8 -1.74 -29.51 4.80
C VAL A 8 -0.83 -28.35 4.44
N GLU A 9 0.35 -28.28 5.08
CA GLU A 9 1.36 -27.26 4.77
C GLU A 9 1.71 -27.25 3.28
N GLY A 10 1.63 -26.09 2.64
CA GLY A 10 1.86 -25.91 1.21
C GLY A 10 0.71 -26.39 0.31
N GLY A 11 -0.39 -26.89 0.88
CA GLY A 11 -1.57 -27.31 0.14
C GLY A 11 -2.24 -26.18 -0.60
N SER A 12 -2.67 -26.42 -1.85
CA SER A 12 -3.46 -25.47 -2.64
C SER A 12 -4.93 -25.72 -2.40
N VAL A 13 -5.69 -24.67 -2.11
CA VAL A 13 -7.13 -24.74 -1.85
C VAL A 13 -7.88 -23.70 -2.71
N LYS A 14 -9.14 -24.04 -3.02
CA LYS A 14 -10.04 -23.16 -3.79
C LYS A 14 -11.00 -22.42 -2.86
N SER A 15 -11.44 -21.26 -3.27
CA SER A 15 -12.52 -20.54 -2.56
C SER A 15 -13.75 -21.43 -2.38
N GLY A 16 -14.30 -21.47 -1.15
CA GLY A 16 -15.42 -22.31 -0.76
C GLY A 16 -15.08 -23.78 -0.46
N GLU A 17 -13.80 -24.16 -0.52
CA GLU A 17 -13.37 -25.51 -0.15
C GLU A 17 -13.35 -25.69 1.37
N LEU A 18 -13.88 -26.82 1.85
CA LEU A 18 -13.85 -27.17 3.27
C LEU A 18 -12.43 -27.49 3.71
N LEU A 19 -11.92 -26.69 4.63
CA LEU A 19 -10.56 -26.84 5.19
C LEU A 19 -10.53 -27.73 6.41
N ILE A 20 -11.45 -27.48 7.34
CA ILE A 20 -11.47 -28.14 8.65
C ILE A 20 -12.91 -28.42 9.03
N ARG A 21 -13.15 -29.61 9.59
CA ARG A 21 -14.41 -29.95 10.26
C ARG A 21 -14.12 -30.36 11.70
N LEU A 22 -14.69 -29.65 12.64
CA LEU A 22 -14.63 -29.99 14.06
C LEU A 22 -15.66 -31.08 14.40
N ASP A 23 -15.62 -31.63 15.63
CA ASP A 23 -16.70 -32.47 16.13
C ASP A 23 -17.93 -31.61 16.45
N ASP A 24 -18.97 -31.83 15.71
CA ASP A 24 -20.22 -31.07 15.70
C ASP A 24 -21.31 -31.61 16.65
N SER A 25 -21.06 -32.78 17.28
CA SER A 25 -22.09 -33.55 18.04
C SER A 25 -22.74 -32.70 19.13
N ASN A 26 -21.98 -31.95 19.90
CA ASN A 26 -22.50 -31.08 20.97
C ASN A 26 -23.27 -29.88 20.41
N TYR A 27 -22.82 -29.33 19.28
CA TYR A 27 -23.45 -28.20 18.62
C TYR A 27 -24.78 -28.59 17.97
N GLN A 28 -24.86 -29.79 17.38
CA GLN A 28 -26.08 -30.34 16.86
C GLN A 28 -27.11 -30.54 18.00
N THR A 29 -26.70 -31.11 19.13
CA THR A 29 -27.56 -31.24 20.31
C THR A 29 -28.09 -29.87 20.81
N ALA A 30 -27.25 -28.84 20.77
CA ALA A 30 -27.67 -27.48 21.14
C ALA A 30 -28.69 -26.88 20.16
N VAL A 31 -28.56 -27.16 18.86
CA VAL A 31 -29.56 -26.78 17.86
C VAL A 31 -30.88 -27.47 18.13
N ASP A 32 -30.89 -28.81 18.34
CA ASP A 32 -32.07 -29.59 18.60
C ASP A 32 -32.83 -29.10 19.86
N LEU A 33 -32.07 -28.76 20.93
CA LEU A 33 -32.63 -28.18 22.15
C LEU A 33 -33.28 -26.81 21.89
N ALA A 34 -32.59 -25.93 21.12
CA ALA A 34 -33.12 -24.62 20.78
C ALA A 34 -34.35 -24.69 19.88
N GLU A 35 -34.45 -25.69 18.97
CA GLU A 35 -35.62 -25.95 18.14
C GLU A 35 -36.84 -26.38 18.98
N ASN A 36 -36.63 -27.28 19.96
CA ASN A 36 -37.69 -27.66 20.89
C ASN A 36 -38.20 -26.46 21.73
N ASN A 37 -37.27 -25.63 22.26
CA ASN A 37 -37.62 -24.40 22.99
C ASN A 37 -38.43 -23.41 22.09
N LEU A 38 -38.11 -23.33 20.82
CA LEU A 38 -38.84 -22.52 19.86
C LEU A 38 -40.30 -23.05 19.64
N ILE A 39 -40.42 -24.35 19.56
CA ILE A 39 -41.77 -25.01 19.44
C ILE A 39 -42.60 -24.71 20.67
N ASP A 40 -42.05 -24.83 21.86
CA ASP A 40 -42.72 -24.52 23.13
C ASP A 40 -43.15 -23.05 23.19
N ALA A 41 -42.28 -22.11 22.81
CA ALA A 41 -42.62 -20.69 22.78
C ALA A 41 -43.71 -20.37 21.76
N LYS A 42 -43.74 -21.02 20.59
CA LYS A 42 -44.82 -20.89 19.61
C LYS A 42 -46.16 -21.39 20.15
N ASN A 43 -46.15 -22.52 20.85
CA ASN A 43 -47.33 -23.08 21.47
C ASN A 43 -47.90 -22.14 22.55
N GLU A 44 -47.05 -21.51 23.35
CA GLU A 44 -47.44 -20.52 24.37
C GLU A 44 -48.08 -19.27 23.74
N VAL A 45 -47.54 -18.77 22.59
CA VAL A 45 -48.18 -17.66 21.85
C VAL A 45 -49.55 -18.06 21.36
N MET A 46 -49.71 -19.27 20.79
CA MET A 46 -51.01 -19.75 20.33
C MET A 46 -52.00 -19.94 21.50
N GLU A 47 -51.57 -20.41 22.64
CA GLU A 47 -52.40 -20.53 23.85
C GLU A 47 -52.83 -19.17 24.36
N SER A 48 -51.90 -18.21 24.50
CA SER A 48 -52.21 -16.85 24.94
C SER A 48 -53.18 -16.12 24.00
N ALA A 49 -53.05 -16.35 22.67
CA ALA A 49 -53.98 -15.80 21.69
C ALA A 49 -55.39 -16.35 21.84
N ARG A 50 -55.52 -17.66 22.08
CA ARG A 50 -56.84 -18.30 22.38
C ARG A 50 -57.44 -17.75 23.66
N ASN A 51 -56.68 -17.63 24.73
CA ASN A 51 -57.12 -17.07 26.01
C ASN A 51 -57.57 -15.61 25.89
N LEU A 52 -56.86 -14.80 25.07
CA LEU A 52 -57.29 -13.43 24.76
C LEU A 52 -58.61 -13.39 24.00
N SER A 53 -58.82 -14.28 23.01
CA SER A 53 -60.10 -14.37 22.27
C SER A 53 -61.22 -14.70 23.21
N PHE A 54 -61.08 -15.72 24.06
CA PHE A 54 -62.07 -16.10 25.06
C PHE A 54 -62.39 -14.97 26.04
N SER A 55 -61.39 -14.27 26.58
CA SER A 55 -61.60 -13.12 27.47
C SER A 55 -62.36 -11.98 26.77
N LYS A 56 -62.15 -11.75 25.50
CA LYS A 56 -62.85 -10.75 24.70
C LYS A 56 -64.35 -11.15 24.51
N GLU A 57 -64.62 -12.43 24.24
CA GLU A 57 -65.97 -12.95 24.11
C GLU A 57 -66.78 -12.83 25.43
N GLU A 58 -66.12 -13.14 26.56
CA GLU A 58 -66.69 -12.92 27.90
C GLU A 58 -67.00 -11.45 28.18
N LEU A 59 -66.13 -10.52 27.75
CA LEU A 59 -66.32 -9.09 27.88
C LEU A 59 -67.53 -8.66 27.06
N VAL A 60 -67.69 -9.10 25.81
CA VAL A 60 -68.82 -8.79 24.96
C VAL A 60 -70.16 -9.28 25.61
N ALA A 61 -70.16 -10.50 26.16
CA ALA A 61 -71.36 -11.02 26.86
C ALA A 61 -71.74 -10.19 28.11
N ALA A 62 -70.69 -9.74 28.87
CA ALA A 62 -70.90 -8.88 30.03
C ALA A 62 -71.40 -7.47 29.63
N GLU A 63 -70.95 -6.90 28.56
CA GLU A 63 -71.40 -5.60 28.02
C GLU A 63 -72.84 -5.67 27.52
N GLU A 64 -73.24 -6.76 26.88
CA GLU A 64 -74.66 -6.98 26.48
C GLU A 64 -75.58 -7.12 27.70
N GLN A 65 -75.14 -7.85 28.73
CA GLN A 65 -75.87 -7.96 29.97
C GLN A 65 -75.98 -6.60 30.68
N GLU A 66 -74.92 -5.82 30.79
CA GLU A 66 -74.99 -4.46 31.35
C GLU A 66 -75.98 -3.59 30.61
N LYS A 67 -75.94 -3.58 29.27
CA LYS A 67 -76.88 -2.84 28.42
C LYS A 67 -78.34 -3.20 28.70
N LEU A 68 -78.69 -4.49 28.90
CA LEU A 68 -79.99 -4.94 29.26
C LEU A 68 -80.38 -4.44 30.66
N ARG A 69 -79.51 -4.47 31.65
CA ARG A 69 -79.79 -3.99 33.02
C ARG A 69 -79.94 -2.46 33.05
N LEU A 70 -79.15 -1.71 32.33
CA LEU A 70 -79.31 -0.25 32.21
C LEU A 70 -80.61 0.15 31.57
N ARG A 71 -81.10 -0.58 30.54
CA ARG A 71 -82.40 -0.36 29.92
C ARG A 71 -83.52 -0.67 30.92
N ALA A 72 -83.38 -1.72 31.75
CA ALA A 72 -84.37 -2.04 32.80
C ALA A 72 -84.42 -0.95 33.87
N LEU A 73 -83.23 -0.42 34.26
CA LEU A 73 -83.11 0.71 35.20
C LEU A 73 -83.81 1.96 34.65
N THR A 74 -83.54 2.35 33.41
CA THR A 74 -84.18 3.51 32.77
C THR A 74 -85.68 3.37 32.77
N ARG A 75 -86.18 2.21 32.35
CA ARG A 75 -87.66 1.93 32.39
C ARG A 75 -88.21 2.04 33.78
N GLN A 76 -87.54 1.57 34.84
CA GLN A 76 -88.02 1.63 36.21
C GLN A 76 -87.98 3.08 36.74
N LYS A 77 -87.03 3.90 36.37
CA LYS A 77 -87.02 5.34 36.66
C LYS A 77 -88.23 6.04 36.04
N ASP A 78 -88.54 5.81 34.78
CA ASP A 78 -89.69 6.38 34.09
C ASP A 78 -91.03 6.00 34.77
N LEU A 79 -91.16 4.75 35.28
CA LEU A 79 -92.36 4.28 35.98
C LEU A 79 -92.53 4.98 37.33
N VAL A 80 -91.46 5.19 38.07
CA VAL A 80 -91.44 5.94 39.37
C VAL A 80 -91.81 7.40 39.11
N GLU A 81 -91.24 8.05 38.09
CA GLU A 81 -91.55 9.44 37.72
C GLU A 81 -93.00 9.62 37.34
N ARG A 82 -93.61 8.61 36.71
CA ARG A 82 -95.09 8.61 36.41
C ARG A 82 -95.99 8.19 37.57
N GLY A 83 -95.39 7.94 38.75
CA GLY A 83 -96.17 7.60 39.93
C GLY A 83 -96.71 6.17 40.03
N VAL A 84 -96.34 5.26 39.10
CA VAL A 84 -96.77 3.86 39.04
C VAL A 84 -95.67 2.86 39.45
N GLY A 85 -94.43 3.30 39.74
CA GLY A 85 -93.34 2.49 40.24
C GLY A 85 -93.18 2.60 41.75
N THR A 86 -92.51 1.60 42.37
CA THR A 86 -92.10 1.63 43.78
C THR A 86 -90.65 1.97 43.99
N ALA A 87 -90.29 2.69 45.06
CA ALA A 87 -88.89 3.01 45.39
C ALA A 87 -88.06 1.75 45.54
N ALA A 88 -88.51 0.68 46.12
CA ALA A 88 -87.85 -0.58 46.29
C ALA A 88 -87.49 -1.27 44.97
N ALA A 89 -88.37 -1.15 43.96
CA ALA A 89 -88.16 -1.70 42.61
C ALA A 89 -87.06 -0.87 41.86
N LEU A 90 -87.04 0.44 42.05
CA LEU A 90 -86.00 1.31 41.50
C LEU A 90 -84.63 0.97 42.16
N GLU A 91 -84.59 0.89 43.47
CA GLU A 91 -83.34 0.53 44.16
C GLU A 91 -82.81 -0.85 43.74
N SER A 92 -83.67 -1.85 43.59
CA SER A 92 -83.28 -3.18 43.06
C SER A 92 -82.69 -3.10 41.63
N ALA A 93 -83.31 -2.25 40.78
CA ALA A 93 -82.80 -2.04 39.42
C ALA A 93 -81.48 -1.32 39.40
N GLU A 94 -81.23 -0.34 40.29
CA GLU A 94 -79.95 0.36 40.46
C GLU A 94 -78.91 -0.58 40.94
N LEU A 95 -79.10 -1.40 41.92
CA LEU A 95 -78.18 -2.43 42.41
C LEU A 95 -77.82 -3.43 41.31
N SER A 96 -78.82 -3.87 40.54
CA SER A 96 -78.59 -4.80 39.43
C SER A 96 -77.77 -4.19 38.30
N ALA A 97 -78.00 -2.92 37.97
CA ALA A 97 -77.24 -2.20 36.97
C ALA A 97 -75.76 -1.97 37.43
N SER A 98 -75.59 -1.55 38.69
CA SER A 98 -74.28 -1.37 39.31
C SER A 98 -73.45 -2.67 39.33
N GLY A 99 -74.11 -3.80 39.71
CA GLY A 99 -73.48 -5.13 39.66
C GLY A 99 -73.03 -5.55 38.22
N ALA A 100 -73.87 -5.22 37.21
CA ALA A 100 -73.49 -5.49 35.80
C ALA A 100 -72.31 -4.63 35.33
N THR A 101 -72.28 -3.34 35.70
CA THR A 101 -71.14 -2.45 35.40
C THR A 101 -69.87 -2.94 36.06
N GLN A 102 -69.93 -3.39 37.32
CA GLN A 102 -68.78 -3.98 38.02
C GLN A 102 -68.29 -5.25 37.32
N SER A 103 -69.22 -6.08 36.79
CA SER A 103 -68.81 -7.25 36.00
C SER A 103 -68.05 -6.88 34.71
N VAL A 104 -68.49 -5.85 33.96
CA VAL A 104 -67.85 -5.35 32.78
C VAL A 104 -66.41 -4.86 33.10
N LEU A 105 -66.23 -4.10 34.18
CA LEU A 105 -64.90 -3.64 34.63
C LEU A 105 -63.99 -4.82 34.95
N SER A 106 -64.51 -5.85 35.62
CA SER A 106 -63.71 -7.07 35.90
C SER A 106 -63.27 -7.81 34.64
N ARG A 107 -64.20 -7.94 33.64
CA ARG A 107 -63.84 -8.56 32.36
C ARG A 107 -62.89 -7.73 31.51
N LYS A 108 -63.02 -6.40 31.55
CA LYS A 108 -61.98 -5.51 30.93
C LYS A 108 -60.62 -5.74 31.54
N ALA A 109 -60.46 -5.82 32.84
CA ALA A 109 -59.21 -6.14 33.50
C ALA A 109 -58.69 -7.52 33.09
N ALA A 110 -59.54 -8.53 32.92
CA ALA A 110 -59.15 -9.86 32.46
C ALA A 110 -58.62 -9.83 31.00
N VAL A 111 -59.25 -9.04 30.09
CA VAL A 111 -58.72 -8.82 28.72
C VAL A 111 -57.33 -8.17 28.73
N ASP A 112 -57.16 -7.14 29.55
CA ASP A 112 -55.86 -6.47 29.64
C ASP A 112 -54.79 -7.40 30.21
N GLN A 113 -55.13 -8.23 31.18
CA GLN A 113 -54.21 -9.26 31.69
C GLN A 113 -53.87 -10.30 30.61
N ALA A 114 -54.84 -10.75 29.81
CA ALA A 114 -54.58 -11.68 28.70
C ALA A 114 -53.73 -11.05 27.61
N LYS A 115 -53.90 -9.77 27.26
CA LYS A 115 -53.01 -9.02 26.35
C LYS A 115 -51.56 -8.98 26.86
N ASN A 116 -51.38 -8.67 28.14
CA ASN A 116 -50.05 -8.62 28.76
C ASN A 116 -49.35 -9.99 28.73
N ARG A 117 -50.09 -11.08 28.96
CA ARG A 117 -49.60 -12.46 28.80
C ARG A 117 -49.20 -12.75 27.35
N GLY A 118 -49.98 -12.31 26.39
CA GLY A 118 -49.65 -12.41 24.96
C GLY A 118 -48.34 -11.70 24.60
N ALA A 119 -48.17 -10.47 25.05
CA ALA A 119 -46.94 -9.72 24.83
C ALA A 119 -45.69 -10.39 25.49
N GLN A 120 -45.91 -11.01 26.66
CA GLN A 120 -44.84 -11.79 27.31
C GLN A 120 -44.48 -13.06 26.52
N ALA A 121 -45.48 -13.78 26.00
CA ALA A 121 -45.29 -14.96 25.16
C ALA A 121 -44.53 -14.59 23.85
N GLU A 122 -44.94 -13.51 23.19
CA GLU A 122 -44.24 -13.01 22.00
C GLU A 122 -42.76 -12.67 22.31
N THR A 123 -42.50 -12.04 23.45
CA THR A 123 -41.12 -11.75 23.88
C THR A 123 -40.30 -13.03 24.07
N ARG A 124 -40.92 -14.10 24.63
CA ARG A 124 -40.24 -15.40 24.79
C ARG A 124 -40.01 -16.06 23.43
N LEU A 125 -40.94 -15.96 22.51
CA LEU A 125 -40.80 -16.46 21.12
C LEU A 125 -39.58 -15.82 20.46
N VAL A 126 -39.46 -14.49 20.48
CA VAL A 126 -38.30 -13.78 19.92
C VAL A 126 -36.98 -14.23 20.55
N ARG A 127 -36.96 -14.45 21.87
CA ARG A 127 -35.76 -14.96 22.56
C ARG A 127 -35.41 -16.38 22.10
N ALA A 128 -36.39 -17.25 21.93
CA ALA A 128 -36.18 -18.60 21.43
C ALA A 128 -35.65 -18.62 19.98
N GLU A 129 -36.18 -17.75 19.12
CA GLU A 129 -35.70 -17.57 17.74
C GLU A 129 -34.23 -17.12 17.70
N LEU A 130 -33.85 -16.15 18.55
CA LEU A 130 -32.47 -15.69 18.65
C LEU A 130 -31.53 -16.79 19.19
N ALA A 131 -32.00 -17.57 20.17
CA ALA A 131 -31.23 -18.70 20.72
C ALA A 131 -30.99 -19.78 19.65
N LEU A 132 -32.00 -20.10 18.85
CA LEU A 132 -31.87 -21.04 17.72
C LEU A 132 -30.90 -20.52 16.68
N LYS A 133 -30.97 -19.24 16.31
CA LYS A 133 -30.08 -18.61 15.35
C LYS A 133 -28.62 -18.67 15.85
N ASP A 134 -28.41 -18.42 17.14
CA ASP A 134 -27.06 -18.51 17.74
C ASP A 134 -26.52 -19.94 17.76
N ALA A 135 -27.38 -20.92 18.08
CA ALA A 135 -26.98 -22.34 18.05
C ALA A 135 -26.64 -22.79 16.64
N LYS A 136 -27.42 -22.39 15.62
CA LYS A 136 -27.13 -22.73 14.20
C LYS A 136 -25.83 -22.11 13.72
N ARG A 137 -25.56 -20.84 14.06
CA ARG A 137 -24.29 -20.20 13.72
C ARG A 137 -23.10 -20.94 14.35
N LYS A 138 -23.20 -21.31 15.63
CA LYS A 138 -22.15 -22.08 16.30
C LYS A 138 -21.93 -23.47 15.65
N LEU A 139 -22.96 -24.06 15.10
CA LEU A 139 -22.84 -25.29 14.34
C LEU A 139 -22.16 -25.03 12.99
N GLU A 140 -22.50 -23.97 12.27
CA GLU A 140 -21.83 -23.57 11.03
C GLU A 140 -20.34 -23.26 11.29
N ASP A 141 -20.01 -22.60 12.41
CA ASP A 141 -18.62 -22.28 12.80
C ASP A 141 -17.77 -23.55 13.08
N THR A 142 -18.35 -24.75 13.14
CA THR A 142 -17.60 -26.01 13.22
C THR A 142 -16.98 -26.42 11.90
N GLU A 143 -17.41 -25.83 10.80
CA GLU A 143 -16.85 -26.04 9.46
C GLU A 143 -16.15 -24.77 8.97
N LEU A 144 -14.85 -24.87 8.75
CA LEU A 144 -14.04 -23.76 8.25
C LEU A 144 -13.85 -23.92 6.75
N TYR A 145 -14.27 -22.94 5.98
CA TYR A 145 -14.12 -22.90 4.53
C TYR A 145 -13.07 -21.85 4.12
N ALA A 146 -12.41 -22.10 2.97
CA ALA A 146 -11.50 -21.12 2.39
C ALA A 146 -12.27 -19.92 1.83
N GLU A 147 -11.98 -18.71 2.30
CA GLU A 147 -12.60 -17.48 1.80
C GLU A 147 -12.17 -17.14 0.37
N PHE A 148 -10.92 -17.46 0.01
CA PHE A 148 -10.34 -17.27 -1.31
C PHE A 148 -9.44 -18.43 -1.69
N SER A 149 -9.11 -18.54 -2.98
CA SER A 149 -8.17 -19.57 -3.48
C SER A 149 -6.73 -19.20 -3.16
N GLY A 150 -5.96 -20.10 -2.57
CA GLY A 150 -4.60 -19.79 -2.13
C GLY A 150 -3.81 -21.01 -1.70
N LEU A 151 -2.70 -20.76 -1.02
CA LEU A 151 -1.82 -21.77 -0.44
C LEU A 151 -1.87 -21.69 1.08
N LEU A 152 -1.91 -22.85 1.73
CA LEU A 152 -1.87 -22.96 3.18
C LEU A 152 -0.42 -22.89 3.69
N SER A 153 -0.22 -22.15 4.79
CA SER A 153 1.07 -22.03 5.45
C SER A 153 0.92 -21.96 6.97
N GLY A 154 1.96 -22.39 7.69
CA GLY A 154 1.98 -22.39 9.15
C GLY A 154 0.94 -23.33 9.76
N VAL A 155 0.63 -24.44 9.09
CA VAL A 155 -0.36 -25.42 9.55
C VAL A 155 0.14 -26.13 10.80
N SER A 156 -0.60 -25.98 11.91
CA SER A 156 -0.25 -26.57 13.23
C SER A 156 -1.18 -27.71 13.65
N LEU A 157 -2.12 -28.14 12.79
CA LEU A 157 -3.16 -29.07 13.13
C LEU A 157 -2.78 -30.53 12.94
N VAL A 158 -3.24 -31.39 13.87
CA VAL A 158 -3.17 -32.85 13.77
C VAL A 158 -4.57 -33.43 13.80
N LYS A 159 -4.87 -34.39 12.93
CA LYS A 159 -6.15 -35.11 12.90
C LYS A 159 -6.42 -35.75 14.28
N GLY A 160 -7.59 -35.52 14.84
CA GLY A 160 -7.97 -35.98 16.18
C GLY A 160 -7.51 -35.07 17.32
N GLY A 161 -6.73 -34.03 17.04
CA GLY A 161 -6.31 -33.05 18.05
C GLY A 161 -7.48 -32.22 18.60
N ILE A 162 -7.26 -31.62 19.77
CA ILE A 162 -8.16 -30.65 20.40
C ILE A 162 -7.75 -29.27 19.95
N VAL A 163 -8.72 -28.43 19.59
CA VAL A 163 -8.54 -27.04 19.18
C VAL A 163 -9.13 -26.13 20.22
N SER A 164 -8.40 -25.09 20.60
CA SER A 164 -8.85 -24.10 21.57
C SER A 164 -9.44 -22.86 20.88
N ALA A 165 -10.33 -22.15 21.56
CA ALA A 165 -10.83 -20.88 21.07
C ALA A 165 -9.67 -19.88 20.86
N ASN A 166 -9.67 -19.16 19.73
CA ASN A 166 -8.62 -18.22 19.30
C ASN A 166 -7.25 -18.86 18.97
N GLU A 167 -7.17 -20.16 18.83
CA GLU A 167 -5.97 -20.84 18.36
C GLU A 167 -5.75 -20.55 16.86
N ARG A 168 -4.50 -20.23 16.50
CA ARG A 168 -4.12 -20.02 15.10
C ARG A 168 -3.81 -21.37 14.48
N LEU A 169 -4.64 -21.82 13.57
CA LEU A 169 -4.55 -23.13 12.93
C LEU A 169 -3.66 -23.15 11.71
N GLY A 170 -3.53 -22.02 11.05
CA GLY A 170 -2.74 -21.84 9.84
C GLY A 170 -2.96 -20.46 9.25
N GLN A 171 -2.46 -20.27 8.04
CA GLN A 171 -2.61 -19.04 7.26
C GLN A 171 -2.89 -19.38 5.82
N LEU A 172 -3.88 -18.73 5.22
CA LEU A 172 -4.16 -18.80 3.79
C LEU A 172 -3.48 -17.62 3.10
N ILE A 173 -2.68 -17.89 2.07
CA ILE A 173 -1.88 -16.92 1.33
C ILE A 173 -2.33 -16.91 -0.12
N ASP A 174 -2.66 -15.74 -0.65
CA ASP A 174 -2.85 -15.56 -2.09
C ASP A 174 -1.50 -15.30 -2.76
N PRO A 175 -0.97 -16.26 -3.53
CA PRO A 175 0.33 -16.10 -4.20
C PRO A 175 0.30 -15.10 -5.35
N LYS A 176 -0.88 -14.63 -5.77
CA LYS A 176 -1.04 -13.67 -6.87
C LYS A 176 -1.00 -12.22 -6.39
N VAL A 177 -1.21 -11.99 -5.10
CA VAL A 177 -1.29 -10.65 -4.51
C VAL A 177 -0.20 -10.49 -3.46
N LEU A 178 1.05 -10.39 -3.93
CA LEU A 178 2.19 -10.14 -3.06
C LEU A 178 2.57 -8.65 -3.08
N GLU A 179 3.00 -8.17 -1.93
CA GLU A 179 3.55 -6.84 -1.76
C GLU A 179 4.98 -6.94 -1.22
N VAL A 180 5.86 -6.08 -1.71
CA VAL A 180 7.20 -5.92 -1.18
C VAL A 180 7.26 -4.67 -0.31
N SER A 181 7.85 -4.81 0.87
CA SER A 181 8.11 -3.69 1.77
C SER A 181 9.60 -3.39 1.80
N PHE A 182 9.98 -2.14 1.59
CA PHE A 182 11.36 -1.71 1.58
C PHE A 182 11.53 -0.32 2.18
N LYS A 183 12.75 -0.01 2.59
CA LYS A 183 13.08 1.30 3.17
C LYS A 183 13.89 2.11 2.20
N ILE A 184 13.55 3.39 2.10
CA ILE A 184 14.30 4.39 1.34
C ILE A 184 14.71 5.53 2.24
N SER A 185 15.79 6.22 1.91
CA SER A 185 16.22 7.41 2.64
C SER A 185 15.20 8.55 2.48
N THR A 186 15.18 9.48 3.43
CA THR A 186 14.31 10.68 3.32
C THR A 186 14.58 11.47 2.03
N GLN A 187 15.82 11.51 1.60
CA GLN A 187 16.22 12.17 0.35
C GLN A 187 15.67 11.48 -0.90
N GLN A 188 15.66 10.15 -0.93
CA GLN A 188 15.04 9.36 -2.01
C GLN A 188 13.51 9.51 -1.99
N TYR A 189 12.92 9.46 -0.79
CA TYR A 189 11.48 9.63 -0.62
C TYR A 189 10.95 10.96 -1.17
N THR A 190 11.63 12.09 -0.87
CA THR A 190 11.22 13.40 -1.39
C THR A 190 11.23 13.49 -2.91
N ARG A 191 12.01 12.66 -3.60
CA ARG A 191 12.05 12.57 -5.07
C ARG A 191 10.86 11.82 -5.66
N LEU A 192 10.20 11.01 -4.84
CA LEU A 192 9.01 10.24 -5.22
C LEU A 192 7.70 10.97 -4.88
N LEU A 193 7.78 12.21 -4.37
CA LEU A 193 6.61 13.03 -4.11
C LEU A 193 6.30 13.93 -5.31
N ASN A 194 5.00 14.16 -5.55
CA ASN A 194 4.54 15.20 -6.45
C ASN A 194 4.62 16.59 -5.77
N ASP A 195 4.26 17.65 -6.50
CA ASP A 195 4.27 19.02 -5.99
C ASP A 195 3.28 19.23 -4.81
N ASN A 196 2.29 18.38 -4.65
CA ASN A 196 1.33 18.40 -3.54
C ASN A 196 1.81 17.60 -2.31
N GLY A 197 2.99 16.96 -2.37
CA GLY A 197 3.53 16.15 -1.30
C GLY A 197 2.98 14.71 -1.25
N GLU A 198 2.28 14.24 -2.30
CA GLU A 198 1.74 12.90 -2.38
C GLU A 198 2.74 11.94 -3.04
N LEU A 199 2.75 10.68 -2.59
CA LEU A 199 3.61 9.66 -3.14
C LEU A 199 3.19 9.26 -4.56
N LEU A 200 4.11 9.36 -5.50
CA LEU A 200 3.91 8.95 -6.89
C LEU A 200 3.87 7.43 -7.01
N LYS A 201 2.96 6.93 -7.83
CA LYS A 201 2.88 5.52 -8.22
C LYS A 201 3.92 5.22 -9.30
N VAL A 202 5.16 4.99 -8.89
CA VAL A 202 6.27 4.71 -9.81
C VAL A 202 6.52 3.21 -9.93
N PRO A 203 6.99 2.74 -11.10
CA PRO A 203 7.35 1.35 -11.31
C PRO A 203 8.57 0.97 -10.45
N VAL A 204 8.59 -0.29 -10.05
CA VAL A 204 9.72 -0.91 -9.35
C VAL A 204 10.03 -2.25 -9.99
N SER A 205 11.31 -2.60 -10.04
CA SER A 205 11.76 -3.95 -10.37
C SER A 205 12.30 -4.62 -9.12
N VAL A 206 11.85 -5.83 -8.88
CA VAL A 206 12.15 -6.62 -7.68
C VAL A 206 12.88 -7.89 -8.11
N ALA A 207 14.05 -8.12 -7.54
CA ALA A 207 14.86 -9.31 -7.81
C ALA A 207 15.12 -10.09 -6.54
N LEU A 208 15.03 -11.42 -6.60
CA LEU A 208 15.39 -12.30 -5.49
C LEU A 208 16.93 -12.33 -5.35
N THR A 209 17.43 -11.99 -4.16
CA THR A 209 18.87 -11.74 -3.92
C THR A 209 19.72 -13.02 -3.93
N SER A 210 19.13 -14.20 -3.93
CA SER A 210 19.83 -15.47 -3.62
C SER A 210 20.21 -16.34 -4.82
N THR A 211 20.01 -15.90 -6.07
CA THR A 211 20.20 -16.80 -7.23
C THR A 211 20.89 -16.10 -8.40
N ASP A 212 21.88 -16.76 -9.01
CA ASP A 212 22.56 -16.36 -10.27
C ASP A 212 21.59 -16.34 -11.49
N GLN A 213 20.46 -17.04 -11.40
CA GLN A 213 19.32 -16.95 -12.31
C GLN A 213 18.21 -16.21 -11.58
N GLY A 214 18.20 -14.88 -11.68
CA GLY A 214 17.32 -14.01 -10.92
C GLY A 214 15.85 -14.27 -11.26
N LEU A 215 15.05 -14.56 -10.23
CA LEU A 215 13.61 -14.35 -10.32
C LEU A 215 13.39 -12.84 -10.20
N ASP A 216 12.90 -12.24 -11.28
CA ASP A 216 12.56 -10.83 -11.35
C ASP A 216 11.04 -10.65 -11.43
N ALA A 217 10.55 -9.63 -10.78
CA ALA A 217 9.17 -9.22 -10.84
C ALA A 217 9.06 -7.70 -10.95
N ASP A 218 8.11 -7.25 -11.75
CA ASP A 218 7.75 -5.85 -11.82
C ASP A 218 6.64 -5.54 -10.81
N GLY A 219 6.64 -4.32 -10.32
CA GLY A 219 5.65 -3.83 -9.40
C GLY A 219 5.44 -2.33 -9.50
N VAL A 220 4.53 -1.82 -8.69
CA VAL A 220 4.23 -0.38 -8.61
C VAL A 220 4.13 0.01 -7.15
N ILE A 221 4.73 1.11 -6.77
CA ILE A 221 4.57 1.72 -5.44
C ILE A 221 3.11 2.10 -5.25
N ILE A 222 2.52 1.66 -4.15
CA ILE A 222 1.10 1.91 -3.85
C ILE A 222 0.89 2.81 -2.63
N ARG A 223 1.78 2.75 -1.64
CA ARG A 223 1.68 3.52 -0.39
C ARG A 223 3.02 3.56 0.36
N ASP A 224 3.10 4.45 1.32
CA ASP A 224 4.12 4.48 2.36
C ASP A 224 3.51 4.26 3.75
N SER A 225 4.37 4.11 4.73
CA SER A 225 3.93 4.01 6.13
C SER A 225 3.53 5.38 6.68
N ALA A 226 2.39 5.45 7.34
CA ALA A 226 1.89 6.68 7.97
C ALA A 226 2.81 7.20 9.10
N SER A 227 3.70 6.37 9.62
CA SER A 227 4.62 6.72 10.72
C SER A 227 6.01 6.15 10.50
N VAL A 228 6.99 6.79 11.10
CA VAL A 228 8.37 6.26 11.18
C VAL A 228 8.53 5.58 12.53
N ALA A 229 8.97 4.34 12.52
CA ALA A 229 9.18 3.60 13.77
C ALA A 229 10.28 4.26 14.62
N LYS A 230 10.08 4.25 15.94
CA LYS A 230 11.02 4.87 16.90
C LYS A 230 12.43 4.29 16.72
N GLY A 231 13.44 5.17 16.55
CA GLY A 231 14.83 4.78 16.34
C GLY A 231 15.19 4.34 14.90
N GLN A 232 14.27 4.46 13.95
CA GLN A 232 14.53 4.17 12.55
C GLN A 232 14.68 5.45 11.72
N THR A 233 15.65 5.45 10.79
CA THR A 233 15.83 6.49 9.79
C THR A 233 15.25 6.04 8.43
N GLY A 234 14.76 7.00 7.63
CA GLY A 234 14.15 6.70 6.33
C GLY A 234 12.64 6.49 6.36
N ARG A 235 12.07 6.11 5.23
CA ARG A 235 10.65 5.87 5.03
C ARG A 235 10.41 4.44 4.58
N GLN A 236 9.41 3.79 5.16
CA GLN A 236 8.92 2.48 4.72
C GLN A 236 7.94 2.67 3.57
N VAL A 237 8.19 2.00 2.46
CA VAL A 237 7.37 2.07 1.24
C VAL A 237 6.92 0.65 0.88
N TYR A 238 5.74 0.55 0.28
CA TYR A 238 5.14 -0.71 -0.15
C TYR A 238 4.85 -0.65 -1.64
N ALA A 239 5.27 -1.69 -2.35
CA ALA A 239 4.95 -1.85 -3.76
C ALA A 239 4.22 -3.18 -3.98
N ARG A 240 3.19 -3.16 -4.83
CA ARG A 240 2.47 -4.36 -5.25
C ARG A 240 3.14 -4.96 -6.45
N LEU A 241 3.39 -6.26 -6.42
CA LEU A 241 3.95 -6.99 -7.55
C LEU A 241 2.87 -7.29 -8.59
N THR A 242 3.21 -7.12 -9.86
CA THR A 242 2.31 -7.41 -10.98
C THR A 242 2.33 -8.90 -11.35
N LYS A 243 3.51 -9.50 -11.27
CA LYS A 243 3.73 -10.94 -11.48
C LYS A 243 4.65 -11.43 -10.37
N SER A 244 4.13 -12.27 -9.49
CA SER A 244 4.84 -12.76 -8.30
C SER A 244 5.19 -14.24 -8.37
N VAL A 245 5.27 -14.80 -9.60
CA VAL A 245 5.55 -16.22 -9.79
C VAL A 245 6.93 -16.58 -9.21
N GLY A 246 6.96 -17.55 -8.30
CA GLY A 246 8.18 -18.00 -7.65
C GLY A 246 8.56 -17.26 -6.36
N PHE A 247 7.95 -16.10 -6.08
CA PHE A 247 8.15 -15.37 -4.81
C PHE A 247 7.26 -15.93 -3.71
N LYS A 248 7.76 -15.89 -2.49
CA LYS A 248 7.04 -16.29 -1.29
C LYS A 248 7.09 -15.19 -0.22
N PRO A 249 6.06 -15.06 0.62
CA PRO A 249 6.14 -14.20 1.79
C PRO A 249 7.33 -14.59 2.68
N GLY A 250 8.12 -13.58 3.08
CA GLY A 250 9.35 -13.77 3.85
C GLY A 250 10.62 -13.79 3.01
N ASP A 251 10.54 -13.78 1.68
CA ASP A 251 11.72 -13.66 0.81
C ASP A 251 12.40 -12.31 0.97
N PHE A 252 13.74 -12.32 0.96
CA PHE A 252 14.55 -11.11 0.90
C PHE A 252 14.85 -10.76 -0.55
N VAL A 253 14.49 -9.55 -0.93
CA VAL A 253 14.56 -9.08 -2.32
C VAL A 253 15.30 -7.76 -2.44
N ALA A 254 15.96 -7.56 -3.57
CA ALA A 254 16.50 -6.28 -3.97
C ALA A 254 15.44 -5.51 -4.78
N VAL A 255 15.19 -4.27 -4.40
CA VAL A 255 14.20 -3.42 -5.07
C VAL A 255 14.89 -2.27 -5.78
N LYS A 256 14.69 -2.15 -7.09
CA LYS A 256 15.09 -1.00 -7.89
C LYS A 256 13.86 -0.14 -8.15
N VAL A 257 13.91 1.12 -7.78
CA VAL A 257 12.84 2.09 -7.98
C VAL A 257 13.20 2.99 -9.15
N GLU A 258 12.32 3.11 -10.13
CA GLU A 258 12.47 4.08 -11.21
C GLU A 258 12.03 5.45 -10.71
N GLU A 259 12.99 6.36 -10.58
CA GLU A 259 12.66 7.73 -10.19
C GLU A 259 12.04 8.48 -11.39
N PRO A 260 11.11 9.42 -11.15
CA PRO A 260 10.51 10.24 -12.21
C PRO A 260 11.56 10.95 -13.05
N THR A 261 11.30 11.04 -14.36
CA THR A 261 12.18 11.76 -15.29
C THR A 261 12.27 13.23 -14.93
N LEU A 262 13.48 13.75 -14.92
CA LEU A 262 13.73 15.17 -14.70
C LEU A 262 13.71 15.90 -16.04
N ASN A 263 12.92 16.96 -16.14
CA ASN A 263 12.87 17.81 -17.32
C ASN A 263 13.79 19.02 -17.15
N TRP A 264 14.34 19.52 -18.28
CA TRP A 264 15.20 20.70 -18.31
C TRP A 264 16.46 20.58 -17.45
N VAL A 265 17.11 19.41 -17.52
CA VAL A 265 18.31 19.13 -16.76
C VAL A 265 19.48 18.86 -17.67
N VAL A 266 20.67 19.22 -17.19
CA VAL A 266 21.95 18.98 -17.85
C VAL A 266 22.82 18.17 -16.89
N LYS A 267 23.52 17.18 -17.44
CA LYS A 267 24.48 16.35 -16.72
C LYS A 267 25.87 16.93 -16.89
N LEU A 268 26.53 17.25 -15.79
CA LEU A 268 27.83 17.89 -15.76
C LEU A 268 28.79 17.12 -14.85
N PRO A 269 30.13 17.18 -15.09
CA PRO A 269 31.09 16.72 -14.11
C PRO A 269 30.94 17.49 -12.80
N SER A 270 31.10 16.83 -11.65
CA SER A 270 31.00 17.48 -10.34
C SER A 270 32.01 18.62 -10.16
N THR A 271 33.13 18.58 -10.90
CA THR A 271 34.19 19.60 -10.93
C THR A 271 33.79 20.88 -11.66
N ALA A 272 32.70 20.89 -12.41
CA ALA A 272 32.15 22.06 -13.09
C ALA A 272 31.37 22.99 -12.16
N LEU A 273 30.93 22.46 -11.01
CA LEU A 273 30.04 23.17 -10.06
C LEU A 273 30.88 23.72 -8.88
N ASP A 274 30.63 24.96 -8.49
CA ASP A 274 31.19 25.52 -7.27
C ASP A 274 30.37 25.25 -6.01
N ALA A 275 30.85 25.71 -4.87
CA ALA A 275 30.17 25.56 -3.59
C ALA A 275 28.82 26.31 -3.50
N SER A 276 28.66 27.34 -4.34
CA SER A 276 27.42 28.17 -4.40
C SER A 276 26.45 27.72 -5.47
N ASN A 277 26.68 26.56 -6.12
CA ASN A 277 25.94 26.02 -7.25
C ASN A 277 25.96 26.90 -8.50
N ASN A 278 27.12 27.53 -8.79
CA ASN A 278 27.34 28.26 -10.04
C ASN A 278 28.22 27.43 -10.99
N VAL A 279 28.01 27.59 -12.29
CA VAL A 279 28.83 27.05 -13.37
C VAL A 279 29.40 28.20 -14.20
N LEU A 280 30.53 27.94 -14.87
CA LEU A 280 31.12 28.90 -15.79
C LEU A 280 30.74 28.52 -17.22
N LEU A 281 30.12 29.44 -17.94
CA LEU A 281 29.75 29.32 -19.35
C LEU A 281 30.78 30.05 -20.21
N LEU A 282 31.01 29.58 -21.42
CA LEU A 282 31.73 30.34 -22.44
C LEU A 282 30.77 31.32 -23.10
N GLY A 283 30.95 32.60 -22.84
CA GLY A 283 30.21 33.71 -23.42
C GLY A 283 30.86 34.25 -24.70
N GLU A 284 30.32 35.38 -25.16
CA GLU A 284 30.80 36.06 -26.36
C GLU A 284 32.26 36.56 -26.17
N GLY A 285 33.07 36.45 -27.24
CA GLY A 285 34.46 36.87 -27.20
C GLY A 285 35.40 36.01 -26.34
N GLU A 286 35.01 34.73 -26.13
CA GLU A 286 35.80 33.75 -25.35
C GLU A 286 35.96 34.17 -23.87
N ARG A 287 35.02 34.91 -23.31
CA ARG A 287 35.00 35.29 -21.89
C ARG A 287 34.06 34.39 -21.10
N LEU A 288 34.49 34.07 -19.88
CA LEU A 288 33.70 33.27 -18.98
C LEU A 288 32.58 34.09 -18.33
N GLU A 289 31.37 33.54 -18.34
CA GLU A 289 30.19 34.07 -17.65
C GLU A 289 29.78 33.11 -16.54
N GLU A 290 29.35 33.64 -15.41
CA GLU A 290 28.86 32.83 -14.29
C GLU A 290 27.35 32.69 -14.38
N ALA A 291 26.86 31.44 -14.29
CA ALA A 291 25.44 31.14 -14.27
C ALA A 291 25.09 30.32 -13.04
N GLN A 292 24.04 30.73 -12.33
CA GLN A 292 23.51 30.01 -11.19
C GLN A 292 22.62 28.86 -11.69
N VAL A 293 22.81 27.66 -11.09
CA VAL A 293 22.05 26.46 -11.44
C VAL A 293 21.47 25.82 -10.20
N LYS A 294 20.34 25.12 -10.35
CA LYS A 294 19.75 24.35 -9.26
C LYS A 294 20.29 22.92 -9.32
N LEU A 295 21.09 22.54 -8.32
CA LEU A 295 21.55 21.16 -8.18
C LEU A 295 20.34 20.26 -7.87
N MET A 296 20.07 19.29 -8.74
CA MET A 296 19.01 18.30 -8.60
C MET A 296 19.52 17.00 -8.01
N ARG A 297 20.67 16.49 -8.48
CA ARG A 297 21.26 15.21 -8.07
C ARG A 297 22.77 15.20 -8.16
N ARG A 298 23.39 14.34 -7.33
CA ARG A 298 24.78 13.90 -7.48
C ARG A 298 24.79 12.41 -7.81
N GLN A 299 25.52 12.02 -8.85
CA GLN A 299 25.67 10.63 -9.30
C GLN A 299 27.16 10.33 -9.50
N GLY A 300 27.81 9.76 -8.51
CA GLY A 300 29.26 9.53 -8.56
C GLY A 300 30.03 10.84 -8.80
N ASN A 301 30.78 10.91 -9.89
CA ASN A 301 31.58 12.09 -10.30
C ASN A 301 30.78 13.10 -11.13
N GLU A 302 29.49 12.92 -11.28
CA GLU A 302 28.63 13.77 -12.09
C GLU A 302 27.53 14.40 -11.26
N VAL A 303 27.04 15.55 -11.70
CA VAL A 303 25.91 16.27 -11.11
C VAL A 303 24.86 16.54 -12.18
N ILE A 304 23.61 16.42 -11.79
CA ILE A 304 22.47 16.81 -12.61
C ILE A 304 21.96 18.15 -12.08
N VAL A 305 22.01 19.15 -12.94
CA VAL A 305 21.60 20.51 -12.61
C VAL A 305 20.43 20.93 -13.50
N ARG A 306 19.52 21.74 -12.96
CA ARG A 306 18.42 22.34 -13.70
C ARG A 306 18.74 23.80 -13.99
N SER A 307 18.73 24.15 -15.28
CA SER A 307 18.76 25.53 -15.74
C SER A 307 18.24 25.59 -17.18
N ARG A 308 17.50 26.62 -17.51
CA ARG A 308 17.03 26.88 -18.88
C ARG A 308 18.11 27.52 -19.74
N ASP A 309 19.09 28.20 -19.11
CA ASP A 309 20.09 29.02 -19.78
C ASP A 309 21.32 28.23 -20.26
N LEU A 310 21.41 26.93 -19.91
CA LEU A 310 22.55 26.07 -20.26
C LEU A 310 22.41 25.36 -21.61
N SER A 311 21.19 25.37 -22.19
CA SER A 311 20.93 24.62 -23.43
C SER A 311 21.74 25.22 -24.58
N GLY A 312 22.58 24.41 -25.23
CA GLY A 312 23.41 24.83 -26.36
C GLY A 312 24.63 25.69 -26.02
N LYS A 313 24.92 25.91 -24.74
CA LYS A 313 26.11 26.67 -24.30
C LYS A 313 27.25 25.74 -23.87
N GLU A 314 28.49 26.16 -24.12
CA GLU A 314 29.69 25.48 -23.67
C GLU A 314 29.95 25.78 -22.18
N ILE A 315 30.24 24.74 -21.41
CA ILE A 315 30.43 24.82 -19.96
C ILE A 315 31.84 24.36 -19.60
N VAL A 316 32.48 25.04 -18.67
CA VAL A 316 33.78 24.64 -18.14
C VAL A 316 33.62 23.33 -17.33
N ALA A 317 34.18 22.24 -17.83
CA ALA A 317 34.10 20.91 -17.21
C ALA A 317 34.87 20.82 -15.88
N GLN A 318 35.97 21.55 -15.76
CA GLN A 318 36.78 21.57 -14.54
C GLN A 318 37.09 23.01 -14.13
N ARG A 319 36.44 23.45 -13.06
CA ARG A 319 36.69 24.76 -12.47
C ARG A 319 37.99 24.74 -11.64
N THR A 320 38.84 25.70 -11.86
CA THR A 320 40.05 25.93 -11.06
C THR A 320 39.95 27.30 -10.38
N PRO A 321 40.68 27.56 -9.27
CA PRO A 321 40.67 28.85 -8.57
C PRO A 321 41.04 30.07 -9.43
N VAL A 322 41.70 29.82 -10.55
CA VAL A 322 42.16 30.87 -11.50
C VAL A 322 41.05 31.28 -12.47
N LEU A 323 40.01 30.43 -12.63
CA LEU A 323 38.90 30.69 -13.57
C LEU A 323 37.74 31.40 -12.85
N GLY A 324 37.37 32.57 -13.37
CA GLY A 324 36.25 33.35 -12.86
C GLY A 324 35.54 34.13 -13.96
N ALA A 325 34.44 34.76 -13.62
CA ALA A 325 33.64 35.58 -14.56
C ALA A 325 34.50 36.68 -15.18
N GLY A 326 34.30 36.93 -16.48
CA GLY A 326 35.03 37.97 -17.24
C GLY A 326 36.39 37.58 -17.76
N ILE A 327 36.97 36.47 -17.34
CA ILE A 327 38.29 36.00 -17.78
C ILE A 327 38.18 35.49 -19.22
N LYS A 328 39.15 35.92 -20.06
CA LYS A 328 39.27 35.40 -21.45
C LYS A 328 40.03 34.11 -21.43
N VAL A 329 39.47 33.06 -22.04
CA VAL A 329 40.01 31.71 -22.07
C VAL A 329 40.13 31.18 -23.50
N LYS A 330 41.05 30.26 -23.72
CA LYS A 330 41.11 29.49 -24.95
C LYS A 330 40.47 28.12 -24.67
N PRO A 331 39.29 27.83 -25.22
CA PRO A 331 38.60 26.58 -24.93
C PRO A 331 39.32 25.39 -25.55
N ILE A 332 39.47 24.33 -24.78
CA ILE A 332 39.91 23.00 -25.26
C ILE A 332 38.68 22.10 -25.20
N ARG A 333 38.14 21.72 -26.38
CA ARG A 333 36.91 20.94 -26.47
C ARG A 333 37.21 19.45 -26.30
N SER A 334 36.42 18.76 -25.50
CA SER A 334 36.46 17.31 -25.38
C SER A 334 35.98 16.70 -26.73
N GLY A 335 36.91 16.08 -27.46
CA GLY A 335 36.65 15.54 -28.79
C GLY A 335 37.55 16.12 -29.89
N GLU A 336 38.16 17.29 -29.67
CA GLU A 336 39.40 17.63 -30.36
C GLU A 336 40.51 16.88 -29.63
N GLU A 337 40.77 15.63 -30.02
CA GLU A 337 42.07 15.02 -29.71
C GLU A 337 43.13 16.06 -30.10
N ASN A 338 43.93 16.46 -29.09
CA ASN A 338 45.19 17.14 -29.34
C ASN A 338 45.89 16.25 -30.36
N LYS A 339 45.77 16.57 -31.67
CA LYS A 339 46.75 16.10 -32.62
C LYS A 339 48.06 16.71 -32.08
N VAL A 340 48.70 16.00 -31.17
CA VAL A 340 50.16 16.11 -30.99
C VAL A 340 50.65 16.00 -32.41
N ALA A 341 51.19 17.14 -32.95
CA ALA A 341 51.74 17.17 -34.28
C ALA A 341 52.67 15.95 -34.33
N GLU A 342 52.31 14.98 -35.14
CA GLU A 342 53.10 13.79 -35.36
C GLU A 342 54.40 14.33 -35.86
N VAL A 343 55.45 14.27 -35.03
CA VAL A 343 56.76 14.78 -35.40
C VAL A 343 57.18 13.91 -36.56
N GLU A 344 57.15 14.49 -37.75
CA GLU A 344 57.49 13.80 -38.99
C GLU A 344 58.92 13.28 -38.80
N MET A 345 59.07 11.97 -38.70
CA MET A 345 60.36 11.32 -38.50
C MET A 345 60.96 11.03 -39.85
N LEU A 346 62.05 11.70 -40.19
CA LEU A 346 62.75 11.53 -41.45
C LEU A 346 63.83 10.44 -41.31
N GLU A 347 63.88 9.54 -42.26
CA GLU A 347 65.02 8.61 -42.47
C GLU A 347 66.12 9.34 -43.26
N LEU A 348 67.24 9.60 -42.60
CA LEU A 348 68.36 10.27 -43.25
C LEU A 348 69.22 9.23 -43.97
N THR A 349 69.61 9.54 -45.25
CA THR A 349 70.62 8.78 -45.93
C THR A 349 72.01 8.93 -45.22
N GLU A 350 72.86 7.92 -45.31
CA GLU A 350 74.14 7.95 -44.60
C GLU A 350 74.98 9.16 -45.03
N GLU A 351 74.92 9.56 -46.28
CA GLU A 351 75.63 10.75 -46.75
C GLU A 351 75.12 12.06 -46.15
N ARG A 352 73.80 12.18 -46.04
CA ARG A 352 73.11 13.35 -45.45
C ARG A 352 73.41 13.43 -43.93
N ARG A 353 73.40 12.29 -43.28
CA ARG A 353 73.71 12.14 -41.85
C ARG A 353 75.15 12.56 -41.55
N ALA A 354 76.12 12.07 -42.35
CA ALA A 354 77.56 12.42 -42.21
C ALA A 354 77.83 13.93 -42.37
N LYS A 355 77.15 14.58 -43.36
CA LYS A 355 77.23 16.03 -43.57
C LYS A 355 76.65 16.82 -42.38
N LEU A 356 75.55 16.42 -41.81
CA LEU A 356 74.98 17.10 -40.65
C LEU A 356 75.84 16.93 -39.37
N ILE A 357 76.36 15.75 -39.16
CA ILE A 357 77.27 15.49 -38.03
C ILE A 357 78.57 16.31 -38.17
N SER A 358 79.26 16.33 -39.35
CA SER A 358 80.42 17.11 -39.57
C SER A 358 80.22 18.62 -39.41
N ALA A 359 79.11 19.13 -39.80
CA ALA A 359 78.73 20.53 -39.65
C ALA A 359 78.54 20.93 -38.15
N ILE A 360 78.03 20.03 -37.35
CA ILE A 360 77.85 20.26 -35.90
C ILE A 360 79.22 20.16 -35.19
N GLU A 361 80.02 19.23 -35.57
CA GLU A 361 81.37 19.08 -34.99
C GLU A 361 82.29 20.30 -35.27
N THR A 362 82.22 20.84 -36.50
CA THR A 362 83.00 21.98 -36.94
C THR A 362 82.48 23.32 -36.38
N ASN A 363 81.26 23.39 -35.95
CA ASN A 363 80.68 24.64 -35.45
C ASN A 363 81.19 24.98 -34.04
N GLY A 364 82.11 25.98 -33.96
CA GLY A 364 82.72 26.42 -32.71
C GLY A 364 81.81 27.09 -31.68
N TYR A 365 80.59 27.46 -32.04
CA TYR A 365 79.68 28.18 -31.19
C TYR A 365 78.72 27.28 -30.37
N ILE A 366 78.77 25.97 -30.57
CA ILE A 366 77.87 25.03 -29.88
C ILE A 366 78.63 24.40 -28.69
N PRO A 367 78.07 24.47 -27.46
CA PRO A 367 78.71 23.84 -26.31
C PRO A 367 78.85 22.30 -26.46
N LYS A 368 79.92 21.70 -25.92
CA LYS A 368 80.24 20.27 -26.08
C LYS A 368 79.04 19.36 -25.69
N SER A 369 78.38 19.64 -24.59
CA SER A 369 77.18 18.86 -24.12
C SER A 369 76.00 18.95 -25.06
N ALA A 370 75.80 20.04 -25.79
CA ALA A 370 74.78 20.19 -26.79
C ALA A 370 75.15 19.47 -28.11
N LYS A 371 76.43 19.47 -28.50
CA LYS A 371 76.89 18.70 -29.64
C LYS A 371 76.63 17.19 -29.46
N GLU A 372 77.06 16.64 -28.32
CA GLU A 372 76.86 15.21 -28.02
C GLU A 372 75.38 14.79 -28.08
N ARG A 373 74.54 15.63 -27.53
CA ARG A 373 73.05 15.34 -27.54
C ARG A 373 72.50 15.37 -28.96
N ILE A 374 72.87 16.35 -29.79
CA ILE A 374 72.33 16.46 -31.14
C ILE A 374 72.91 15.36 -32.05
N ILE A 375 74.22 15.03 -31.89
CA ILE A 375 74.83 13.90 -32.58
C ILE A 375 74.18 12.59 -32.20
N GLY A 376 73.85 12.37 -30.92
CA GLY A 376 73.14 11.20 -30.44
C GLY A 376 71.75 11.08 -31.04
N GLN A 377 71.10 12.19 -31.33
CA GLN A 377 69.76 12.18 -32.02
C GLN A 377 69.94 11.89 -33.53
N LEU A 378 70.94 12.43 -34.21
CA LEU A 378 71.19 12.20 -35.62
C LEU A 378 71.67 10.77 -35.93
N THR A 379 72.24 10.04 -34.98
CA THR A 379 72.62 8.63 -35.08
C THR A 379 71.47 7.65 -34.99
N GLN A 380 70.32 8.08 -34.61
CA GLN A 380 69.09 7.21 -34.58
C GLN A 380 68.64 6.90 -36.01
N PRO A 381 67.97 5.75 -36.26
CA PRO A 381 67.42 5.36 -37.56
C PRO A 381 66.44 6.36 -38.12
N LYS A 382 65.66 6.97 -37.24
CA LYS A 382 64.62 8.00 -37.57
C LYS A 382 64.91 9.25 -36.72
N VAL A 383 64.97 10.39 -37.39
CA VAL A 383 65.29 11.69 -36.74
C VAL A 383 64.10 12.64 -36.95
N PRO A 384 63.70 13.40 -35.89
CA PRO A 384 62.63 14.38 -36.02
C PRO A 384 62.97 15.43 -37.09
N ALA A 385 62.03 15.67 -38.01
CA ALA A 385 62.12 16.58 -39.14
C ALA A 385 62.53 18.02 -38.72
N ASP A 386 62.04 18.47 -37.59
CA ASP A 386 62.29 19.79 -37.01
C ASP A 386 63.77 19.97 -36.59
N VAL A 387 64.44 18.90 -36.11
CA VAL A 387 65.81 18.89 -35.73
C VAL A 387 66.67 19.00 -36.98
N VAL A 388 66.37 18.24 -38.05
CA VAL A 388 67.11 18.27 -39.34
C VAL A 388 66.96 19.64 -39.97
N ALA A 389 65.75 20.19 -40.10
CA ALA A 389 65.49 21.52 -40.71
C ALA A 389 66.22 22.65 -39.94
N ARG A 390 66.26 22.55 -38.61
CA ARG A 390 67.01 23.56 -37.78
C ARG A 390 68.50 23.55 -37.99
N ILE A 391 69.03 22.39 -38.28
CA ILE A 391 70.46 22.27 -38.54
C ILE A 391 70.76 22.74 -39.96
N GLU A 392 69.99 22.32 -40.97
CA GLU A 392 70.11 22.71 -42.36
C GLU A 392 69.94 24.23 -42.57
N SER A 393 69.00 24.87 -41.85
CA SER A 393 68.85 26.33 -41.91
C SER A 393 70.03 27.13 -41.37
N ARG A 394 70.82 26.50 -40.51
CA ARG A 394 72.08 27.12 -39.96
C ARG A 394 73.29 26.81 -40.76
N MET A 395 73.22 25.88 -41.69
CA MET A 395 74.35 25.54 -42.64
C MET A 395 74.30 26.36 -43.94
N GLY A 396 73.13 26.94 -44.27
CA GLY A 396 72.92 27.67 -45.50
C GLY A 396 72.97 29.22 -45.35
N GLY A 397 73.49 29.74 -44.22
CA GLY A 397 73.69 31.16 -43.97
C GLY A 397 75.17 31.55 -43.89
#